data_015fb1eb8e4d452acfb503afe4a25c97
#
_entry.id   015fb1eb8e4d452acfb503afe4a25c97
#
_cell.length_a   1.000
_cell.length_b   1.000
_cell.length_c   1.000
_cell.angle_alpha   90.00
_cell.angle_beta   90.00
_cell.angle_gamma   90.00
#
_symmetry.space_group_name_H-M   'P 1'
#
loop_
_entity.id
_entity.type
_entity.pdbx_description
1 polymer ?
#
loop_
_entity_poly.entity_id
_entity_poly.type
_entity_poly.pdbx_seq_one_letter_code
_entity_poly.pdbx_strand_id
1 'polypeptide(L)'
;MSNKKLAVVAFGGNALLRAGQKGTIEEQESNVYKTCESLLDLVKRDYNIVIGHGNGPQVGNILLQNNAGEKVYGLPEMPLAVCGAYSQGFIGYVIEQQFKNVLTRNKLDKNIVTLVTQVVVDKNDKGFANPTKPIGPYYTEEEMNALKAKNPQDSYAKDPKGKGWRKVVASPKPIEINNKDIVKDLAEKGNIVVTVGGGGIPVYVNDNGEYHGIDAVIDKDLASSLLAIQIGADEFYILTDVPKVCLNFHTPEE
;
A
#
# COMPACT_ATOMS: atom_id res chain seq x y z
N MET A 1 33.88 -6.41 3.93
CA MET A 1 32.69 -6.11 3.12
C MET A 1 32.18 -4.76 3.60
N SER A 2 32.01 -3.78 2.72
CA SER A 2 31.38 -2.49 3.09
C SER A 2 29.98 -2.78 3.58
N ASN A 3 29.68 -2.40 4.83
CA ASN A 3 28.35 -2.58 5.41
C ASN A 3 27.44 -1.54 4.75
N LYS A 4 26.76 -1.92 3.65
CA LYS A 4 25.82 -1.03 2.96
C LYS A 4 24.63 -0.78 3.86
N LYS A 5 24.21 0.48 3.98
CA LYS A 5 23.02 0.81 4.72
C LYS A 5 21.76 0.24 4.07
N LEU A 6 20.85 -0.26 4.88
CA LEU A 6 19.54 -0.76 4.47
C LEU A 6 18.47 0.32 4.75
N ALA A 7 17.79 0.76 3.71
CA ALA A 7 16.71 1.74 3.80
C ALA A 7 15.37 1.13 3.41
N VAL A 8 14.35 1.34 4.23
CA VAL A 8 12.95 1.08 3.87
C VAL A 8 12.30 2.40 3.50
N VAL A 9 11.62 2.45 2.35
CA VAL A 9 10.97 3.65 1.81
C VAL A 9 9.49 3.37 1.60
N ALA A 10 8.62 4.08 2.31
CA ALA A 10 7.16 3.98 2.14
C ALA A 10 6.65 5.03 1.14
N PHE A 11 6.13 4.58 0.00
CA PHE A 11 5.50 5.45 -1.00
C PHE A 11 4.11 5.88 -0.55
N GLY A 12 3.91 7.19 -0.40
CA GLY A 12 2.61 7.80 -0.10
C GLY A 12 1.63 7.74 -1.28
N GLY A 13 0.38 8.16 -1.03
CA GLY A 13 -0.67 8.14 -2.05
C GLY A 13 -0.32 8.91 -3.32
N ASN A 14 0.33 10.07 -3.19
CA ASN A 14 0.73 10.91 -4.32
C ASN A 14 1.89 10.35 -5.16
N ALA A 15 2.61 9.36 -4.64
CA ALA A 15 3.58 8.61 -5.43
C ALA A 15 2.92 7.84 -6.59
N LEU A 16 1.65 7.49 -6.43
CA LEU A 16 0.86 6.71 -7.39
C LEU A 16 -0.21 7.55 -8.07
N LEU A 17 -0.96 8.34 -7.31
CA LEU A 17 -2.10 9.12 -7.81
C LEU A 17 -2.20 10.45 -7.08
N ARG A 18 -2.11 11.56 -7.81
CA ARG A 18 -2.20 12.91 -7.28
C ARG A 18 -3.64 13.43 -7.24
N ALA A 19 -3.88 14.42 -6.41
CA ALA A 19 -5.19 15.06 -6.35
C ALA A 19 -5.61 15.61 -7.73
N GLY A 20 -6.85 15.34 -8.13
CA GLY A 20 -7.42 15.78 -9.42
C GLY A 20 -7.13 14.86 -10.61
N GLN A 21 -6.28 13.84 -10.47
CA GLN A 21 -6.04 12.84 -11.51
C GLN A 21 -7.14 11.78 -11.54
N LYS A 22 -7.40 11.25 -12.74
CA LYS A 22 -8.38 10.17 -12.95
C LYS A 22 -7.86 8.78 -12.57
N GLY A 23 -6.53 8.60 -12.49
CA GLY A 23 -5.88 7.33 -12.21
C GLY A 23 -5.70 6.45 -13.45
N THR A 24 -5.53 7.07 -14.64
CA THR A 24 -5.15 6.32 -15.84
C THR A 24 -3.75 5.71 -15.64
N ILE A 25 -3.41 4.72 -16.46
CA ILE A 25 -2.11 4.08 -16.35
C ILE A 25 -0.96 5.08 -16.60
N GLU A 26 -1.13 5.97 -17.58
CA GLU A 26 -0.14 6.98 -17.94
C GLU A 26 0.11 7.97 -16.79
N GLU A 27 -0.95 8.37 -16.08
CA GLU A 27 -0.84 9.23 -14.90
C GLU A 27 -0.06 8.53 -13.78
N GLN A 28 -0.38 7.25 -13.52
CA GLN A 28 0.27 6.47 -12.47
C GLN A 28 1.75 6.19 -12.83
N GLU A 29 2.05 5.79 -14.05
CA GLU A 29 3.43 5.61 -14.54
C GLU A 29 4.25 6.88 -14.42
N SER A 30 3.70 8.03 -14.83
CA SER A 30 4.38 9.33 -14.73
C SER A 30 4.69 9.72 -13.28
N ASN A 31 3.74 9.46 -12.36
CA ASN A 31 3.94 9.77 -10.95
C ASN A 31 4.99 8.85 -10.32
N VAL A 32 4.92 7.53 -10.60
CA VAL A 32 5.88 6.54 -10.12
C VAL A 32 7.29 6.84 -10.66
N TYR A 33 7.40 7.18 -11.96
CA TYR A 33 8.69 7.56 -12.55
C TYR A 33 9.36 8.69 -11.74
N LYS A 34 8.62 9.79 -11.48
CA LYS A 34 9.13 10.94 -10.71
C LYS A 34 9.50 10.57 -9.26
N THR A 35 8.71 9.69 -8.67
CA THR A 35 8.99 9.19 -7.31
C THR A 35 10.26 8.34 -7.29
N CYS A 36 10.46 7.47 -8.28
CA CYS A 36 11.68 6.68 -8.40
C CYS A 36 12.91 7.56 -8.68
N GLU A 37 12.77 8.65 -9.45
CA GLU A 37 13.86 9.62 -9.64
C GLU A 37 14.34 10.21 -8.31
N SER A 38 13.44 10.46 -7.35
CA SER A 38 13.82 11.00 -6.03
C SER A 38 14.67 10.03 -5.20
N LEU A 39 14.66 8.73 -5.52
CA LEU A 39 15.48 7.72 -4.85
C LEU A 39 16.87 7.54 -5.46
N LEU A 40 17.20 8.22 -6.57
CA LEU A 40 18.49 8.08 -7.24
C LEU A 40 19.69 8.37 -6.33
N ASP A 41 19.56 9.29 -5.38
CA ASP A 41 20.63 9.58 -4.44
C ASP A 41 20.94 8.38 -3.55
N LEU A 42 19.93 7.69 -3.03
CA LEU A 42 20.12 6.45 -2.27
C LEU A 42 20.78 5.36 -3.12
N VAL A 43 20.34 5.21 -4.38
CA VAL A 43 20.93 4.23 -5.30
C VAL A 43 22.40 4.54 -5.58
N LYS A 44 22.75 5.81 -5.85
CA LYS A 44 24.13 6.27 -6.11
C LYS A 44 25.04 6.15 -4.90
N ARG A 45 24.47 6.27 -3.69
CA ARG A 45 25.17 6.07 -2.42
C ARG A 45 25.23 4.59 -2.03
N ASP A 46 24.82 3.70 -2.92
CA ASP A 46 24.89 2.23 -2.79
C ASP A 46 24.11 1.67 -1.60
N TYR A 47 22.96 2.27 -1.28
CA TYR A 47 22.02 1.70 -0.31
C TYR A 47 21.38 0.41 -0.82
N ASN A 48 21.09 -0.50 0.11
CA ASN A 48 20.12 -1.56 -0.05
C ASN A 48 18.72 -0.95 0.16
N ILE A 49 17.81 -1.14 -0.80
CA ILE A 49 16.53 -0.40 -0.82
C ILE A 49 15.37 -1.38 -0.81
N VAL A 50 14.46 -1.18 0.13
CA VAL A 50 13.17 -1.87 0.19
C VAL A 50 12.05 -0.82 0.11
N ILE A 51 11.05 -1.06 -0.74
CA ILE A 51 9.96 -0.13 -1.02
C ILE A 51 8.64 -0.74 -0.59
N GLY A 52 7.93 -0.06 0.32
CA GLY A 52 6.51 -0.28 0.57
C GLY A 52 5.66 0.78 -0.14
N HIS A 53 4.40 0.47 -0.45
CA HIS A 53 3.50 1.43 -1.08
C HIS A 53 2.07 1.34 -0.55
N GLY A 54 1.31 2.44 -0.67
CA GLY A 54 -0.13 2.42 -0.45
C GLY A 54 -0.89 1.90 -1.69
N ASN A 55 -2.18 1.64 -1.53
CA ASN A 55 -3.06 1.18 -2.61
C ASN A 55 -4.51 1.66 -2.50
N GLY A 56 -4.82 2.57 -1.59
CA GLY A 56 -6.21 2.90 -1.23
C GLY A 56 -7.15 3.20 -2.41
N PRO A 57 -6.79 4.07 -3.37
CA PRO A 57 -7.59 4.28 -4.58
C PRO A 57 -7.68 3.03 -5.46
N GLN A 58 -6.57 2.34 -5.67
CA GLN A 58 -6.46 1.21 -6.59
C GLN A 58 -7.25 0.00 -6.10
N VAL A 59 -7.11 -0.39 -4.83
CA VAL A 59 -7.84 -1.54 -4.27
C VAL A 59 -9.34 -1.30 -4.27
N GLY A 60 -9.78 -0.05 -4.02
CA GLY A 60 -11.19 0.28 -4.11
C GLY A 60 -11.74 0.22 -5.54
N ASN A 61 -10.97 0.65 -6.54
CA ASN A 61 -11.35 0.53 -7.94
C ASN A 61 -11.42 -0.95 -8.37
N ILE A 62 -10.46 -1.77 -7.95
CA ILE A 62 -10.47 -3.23 -8.21
C ILE A 62 -11.72 -3.86 -7.58
N LEU A 63 -12.06 -3.50 -6.34
CA LEU A 63 -13.28 -3.98 -5.70
C LEU A 63 -14.54 -3.59 -6.49
N LEU A 64 -14.63 -2.34 -6.96
CA LEU A 64 -15.76 -1.89 -7.79
C LEU A 64 -15.83 -2.63 -9.13
N GLN A 65 -14.68 -2.93 -9.76
CA GLN A 65 -14.62 -3.73 -10.98
C GLN A 65 -15.12 -5.17 -10.73
N ASN A 66 -14.77 -5.78 -9.60
CA ASN A 66 -15.29 -7.09 -9.20
C ASN A 66 -16.81 -7.05 -8.99
N ASN A 67 -17.32 -6.07 -8.23
CA ASN A 67 -18.77 -5.89 -8.04
C ASN A 67 -19.52 -5.69 -9.37
N ALA A 68 -18.96 -4.93 -10.30
CA ALA A 68 -19.56 -4.74 -11.63
C ALA A 68 -19.52 -6.03 -12.45
N GLY A 69 -18.42 -6.77 -12.38
CA GLY A 69 -18.25 -8.07 -13.03
C GLY A 69 -19.28 -9.09 -12.58
N GLU A 70 -19.53 -9.16 -11.27
CA GLU A 70 -20.58 -10.02 -10.72
C GLU A 70 -21.97 -9.61 -11.21
N LYS A 71 -22.32 -8.34 -11.09
CA LYS A 71 -23.67 -7.85 -11.47
C LYS A 71 -23.98 -7.93 -12.95
N VAL A 72 -22.99 -7.73 -13.82
CA VAL A 72 -23.19 -7.63 -15.28
C VAL A 72 -22.95 -8.98 -15.95
N TYR A 73 -21.98 -9.75 -15.49
CA TYR A 73 -21.52 -10.97 -16.15
C TYR A 73 -21.66 -12.24 -15.30
N GLY A 74 -22.10 -12.14 -14.04
CA GLY A 74 -22.20 -13.29 -13.13
C GLY A 74 -20.84 -13.86 -12.73
N LEU A 75 -19.77 -13.08 -12.81
CA LEU A 75 -18.42 -13.50 -12.39
C LEU A 75 -18.35 -13.58 -10.86
N PRO A 76 -17.61 -14.55 -10.29
CA PRO A 76 -17.40 -14.58 -8.84
C PRO A 76 -16.75 -13.29 -8.34
N GLU A 77 -17.35 -12.64 -7.35
CA GLU A 77 -16.75 -11.48 -6.68
C GLU A 77 -15.58 -11.93 -5.81
N MET A 78 -14.44 -11.22 -5.92
CA MET A 78 -13.27 -11.50 -5.11
C MET A 78 -13.30 -10.72 -3.79
N PRO A 79 -12.94 -11.38 -2.66
CA PRO A 79 -12.82 -10.71 -1.37
C PRO A 79 -11.83 -9.55 -1.38
N LEU A 80 -11.97 -8.62 -0.45
CA LEU A 80 -11.10 -7.43 -0.36
C LEU A 80 -9.62 -7.80 -0.19
N ALA A 81 -9.30 -8.87 0.55
CA ALA A 81 -7.93 -9.35 0.69
C ALA A 81 -7.32 -9.76 -0.67
N VAL A 82 -8.10 -10.43 -1.53
CA VAL A 82 -7.68 -10.81 -2.89
C VAL A 82 -7.55 -9.58 -3.79
N CYS A 83 -8.46 -8.61 -3.70
CA CYS A 83 -8.32 -7.32 -4.39
C CYS A 83 -7.03 -6.58 -3.94
N GLY A 84 -6.64 -6.74 -2.68
CA GLY A 84 -5.34 -6.29 -2.15
C GLY A 84 -4.17 -6.94 -2.88
N ALA A 85 -4.21 -8.26 -3.10
CA ALA A 85 -3.20 -8.99 -3.85
C ALA A 85 -3.12 -8.53 -5.32
N TYR A 86 -4.25 -8.31 -5.99
CA TYR A 86 -4.28 -7.73 -7.34
C TYR A 86 -3.58 -6.37 -7.38
N SER A 87 -3.83 -5.51 -6.38
CA SER A 87 -3.19 -4.21 -6.30
C SER A 87 -1.68 -4.29 -6.11
N GLN A 88 -1.18 -5.30 -5.38
CA GLN A 88 0.27 -5.52 -5.23
C GLN A 88 0.93 -5.88 -6.55
N GLY A 89 0.33 -6.79 -7.33
CA GLY A 89 0.83 -7.17 -8.65
C GLY A 89 0.82 -5.98 -9.62
N PHE A 90 -0.30 -5.24 -9.67
CA PHE A 90 -0.45 -4.08 -10.54
C PHE A 90 0.55 -2.96 -10.21
N ILE A 91 0.58 -2.52 -8.96
CA ILE A 91 1.44 -1.39 -8.54
C ILE A 91 2.91 -1.80 -8.57
N GLY A 92 3.21 -3.03 -8.15
CA GLY A 92 4.56 -3.59 -8.22
C GLY A 92 5.11 -3.59 -9.65
N TYR A 93 4.31 -4.06 -10.62
CA TYR A 93 4.66 -3.99 -12.03
C TYR A 93 5.01 -2.56 -12.47
N VAL A 94 4.17 -1.58 -12.13
CA VAL A 94 4.42 -0.17 -12.51
C VAL A 94 5.70 0.36 -11.86
N ILE A 95 5.94 0.04 -10.59
CA ILE A 95 7.16 0.46 -9.89
C ILE A 95 8.40 -0.18 -10.53
N GLU A 96 8.40 -1.49 -10.78
CA GLU A 96 9.52 -2.18 -11.43
C GLU A 96 9.84 -1.56 -12.78
N GLN A 97 8.84 -1.38 -13.63
CA GLN A 97 9.00 -0.83 -14.97
C GLN A 97 9.57 0.59 -14.92
N GLN A 98 8.95 1.47 -14.12
CA GLN A 98 9.36 2.87 -14.09
C GLN A 98 10.71 3.08 -13.38
N PHE A 99 11.00 2.31 -12.33
CA PHE A 99 12.32 2.38 -11.71
C PHE A 99 13.42 1.84 -12.63
N LYS A 100 13.16 0.76 -13.38
CA LYS A 100 14.12 0.27 -14.39
C LYS A 100 14.38 1.33 -15.46
N ASN A 101 13.36 2.06 -15.91
CA ASN A 101 13.52 3.19 -16.83
C ASN A 101 14.41 4.29 -16.24
N VAL A 102 14.20 4.65 -14.97
CA VAL A 102 15.02 5.64 -14.25
C VAL A 102 16.49 5.16 -14.16
N LEU A 103 16.71 3.91 -13.75
CA LEU A 103 18.06 3.34 -13.65
C LEU A 103 18.77 3.33 -15.01
N THR A 104 18.09 2.86 -16.07
CA THR A 104 18.64 2.79 -17.43
C THR A 104 19.07 4.16 -17.94
N ARG A 105 18.24 5.20 -17.76
CA ARG A 105 18.59 6.59 -18.14
C ARG A 105 19.79 7.13 -17.38
N ASN A 106 20.00 6.67 -16.16
CA ASN A 106 21.12 7.09 -15.33
C ASN A 106 22.33 6.14 -15.43
N LYS A 107 22.32 5.15 -16.34
CA LYS A 107 23.39 4.14 -16.54
C LYS A 107 23.72 3.35 -15.27
N LEU A 108 22.70 3.08 -14.47
CA LEU A 108 22.80 2.27 -13.25
C LEU A 108 22.23 0.88 -13.54
N ASP A 109 22.91 -0.15 -13.07
CA ASP A 109 22.46 -1.54 -13.23
C ASP A 109 22.11 -2.14 -11.87
N LYS A 110 20.80 -2.20 -11.56
CA LYS A 110 20.24 -2.92 -10.41
C LYS A 110 18.99 -3.66 -10.87
N ASN A 111 18.76 -4.82 -10.26
CA ASN A 111 17.49 -5.52 -10.42
C ASN A 111 16.45 -4.95 -9.47
N ILE A 112 15.20 -5.03 -9.89
CA ILE A 112 14.04 -4.67 -9.09
C ILE A 112 13.13 -5.88 -9.08
N VAL A 113 12.58 -6.22 -7.92
CA VAL A 113 11.69 -7.37 -7.77
C VAL A 113 10.54 -7.02 -6.85
N THR A 114 9.33 -7.40 -7.24
CA THR A 114 8.12 -7.28 -6.41
C THR A 114 7.79 -8.61 -5.77
N LEU A 115 7.57 -8.58 -4.47
CA LEU A 115 7.11 -9.71 -3.69
C LEU A 115 5.66 -9.48 -3.23
N VAL A 116 4.78 -10.38 -3.62
CA VAL A 116 3.43 -10.47 -3.04
C VAL A 116 3.59 -10.83 -1.57
N THR A 117 3.12 -9.96 -0.69
CA THR A 117 3.42 -10.03 0.74
C THR A 117 2.16 -10.12 1.58
N GLN A 118 2.07 -11.18 2.38
CA GLN A 118 1.06 -11.32 3.42
C GLN A 118 1.58 -10.71 4.73
N VAL A 119 0.65 -10.15 5.51
CA VAL A 119 0.95 -9.56 6.82
C VAL A 119 -0.02 -10.10 7.84
N VAL A 120 0.53 -10.68 8.90
CA VAL A 120 -0.26 -11.26 9.99
C VAL A 120 -0.90 -10.16 10.82
N VAL A 121 -2.17 -10.33 11.13
CA VAL A 121 -2.97 -9.46 12.00
C VAL A 121 -3.73 -10.29 13.03
N ASP A 122 -4.18 -9.66 14.12
CA ASP A 122 -5.09 -10.29 15.07
C ASP A 122 -6.53 -10.23 14.51
N LYS A 123 -7.15 -11.40 14.33
CA LYS A 123 -8.57 -11.49 13.90
C LYS A 123 -9.54 -10.77 14.84
N ASN A 124 -9.14 -10.53 16.09
CA ASN A 124 -9.93 -9.84 17.11
C ASN A 124 -9.54 -8.36 17.28
N ASP A 125 -8.71 -7.81 16.39
CA ASP A 125 -8.33 -6.41 16.46
C ASP A 125 -9.58 -5.51 16.43
N LYS A 126 -9.59 -4.51 17.33
CA LYS A 126 -10.70 -3.55 17.44
C LYS A 126 -11.00 -2.77 16.15
N GLY A 127 -10.06 -2.71 15.24
CA GLY A 127 -10.23 -2.11 13.91
C GLY A 127 -11.32 -2.79 13.08
N PHE A 128 -11.63 -4.07 13.34
CA PHE A 128 -12.73 -4.77 12.67
C PHE A 128 -14.11 -4.28 13.15
N ALA A 129 -14.24 -3.92 14.42
CA ALA A 129 -15.47 -3.34 14.96
C ALA A 129 -15.65 -1.86 14.58
N ASN A 130 -14.56 -1.16 14.26
CA ASN A 130 -14.56 0.27 13.94
C ASN A 130 -13.78 0.55 12.63
N PRO A 131 -14.40 0.31 11.46
CA PRO A 131 -13.77 0.58 10.17
C PRO A 131 -13.44 2.06 9.98
N THR A 132 -12.18 2.37 9.67
CA THR A 132 -11.70 3.76 9.53
C THR A 132 -10.86 3.99 8.28
N LYS A 133 -10.38 2.93 7.60
CA LYS A 133 -9.48 3.06 6.45
C LYS A 133 -10.26 3.37 5.18
N PRO A 134 -10.10 4.59 4.60
CA PRO A 134 -10.83 4.95 3.39
C PRO A 134 -10.24 4.27 2.16
N ILE A 135 -11.11 3.68 1.33
CA ILE A 135 -10.77 3.05 0.04
C ILE A 135 -11.67 3.56 -1.08
N GLY A 136 -11.27 3.34 -2.32
CA GLY A 136 -12.07 3.66 -3.50
C GLY A 136 -12.21 5.16 -3.79
N PRO A 137 -13.15 5.54 -4.64
CA PRO A 137 -13.41 6.91 -5.03
C PRO A 137 -14.14 7.72 -3.96
N TYR A 138 -14.28 9.01 -4.21
CA TYR A 138 -15.17 9.88 -3.44
C TYR A 138 -16.60 9.82 -4.00
N TYR A 139 -17.57 9.86 -3.10
CA TYR A 139 -19.00 9.88 -3.40
C TYR A 139 -19.65 11.16 -2.86
N THR A 140 -20.69 11.63 -3.54
CA THR A 140 -21.63 12.57 -2.96
C THR A 140 -22.42 11.91 -1.82
N GLU A 141 -23.11 12.69 -1.02
CA GLU A 141 -23.96 12.15 0.05
C GLU A 141 -25.12 11.32 -0.50
N GLU A 142 -25.68 11.73 -1.62
CA GLU A 142 -26.75 11.02 -2.32
C GLU A 142 -26.27 9.65 -2.85
N GLU A 143 -25.12 9.63 -3.54
CA GLU A 143 -24.51 8.40 -4.03
C GLU A 143 -24.17 7.43 -2.88
N MET A 144 -23.60 7.97 -1.79
CA MET A 144 -23.27 7.18 -0.60
C MET A 144 -24.52 6.54 0.01
N ASN A 145 -25.60 7.31 0.17
CA ASN A 145 -26.86 6.80 0.72
C ASN A 145 -27.45 5.70 -0.17
N ALA A 146 -27.41 5.87 -1.50
CA ALA A 146 -27.85 4.86 -2.44
C ALA A 146 -27.01 3.56 -2.37
N LEU A 147 -25.69 3.69 -2.22
CA LEU A 147 -24.78 2.53 -2.05
C LEU A 147 -25.02 1.82 -0.72
N LYS A 148 -25.18 2.57 0.37
CA LYS A 148 -25.45 2.01 1.70
C LYS A 148 -26.82 1.31 1.78
N ALA A 149 -27.83 1.81 1.08
CA ALA A 149 -29.13 1.15 0.98
C ALA A 149 -29.03 -0.22 0.26
N LYS A 150 -28.13 -0.35 -0.71
CA LYS A 150 -27.88 -1.62 -1.42
C LYS A 150 -27.03 -2.59 -0.60
N ASN A 151 -26.06 -2.08 0.16
CA ASN A 151 -25.15 -2.86 0.99
C ASN A 151 -25.13 -2.28 2.43
N PRO A 152 -26.10 -2.63 3.28
CA PRO A 152 -26.24 -2.04 4.62
C PRO A 152 -25.05 -2.30 5.57
N GLN A 153 -24.27 -3.36 5.31
CA GLN A 153 -23.06 -3.71 6.06
C GLN A 153 -21.88 -2.78 5.75
N ASP A 154 -21.91 -2.05 4.64
CA ASP A 154 -20.83 -1.15 4.27
C ASP A 154 -20.81 0.08 5.16
N SER A 155 -19.61 0.50 5.53
CA SER A 155 -19.37 1.71 6.30
C SER A 155 -18.78 2.81 5.43
N TYR A 156 -19.18 4.05 5.68
CA TYR A 156 -18.71 5.22 4.96
C TYR A 156 -18.33 6.33 5.93
N ALA A 157 -17.29 7.09 5.60
CA ALA A 157 -16.86 8.26 6.36
C ALA A 157 -16.74 9.49 5.44
N LYS A 158 -17.06 10.66 5.99
CA LYS A 158 -16.88 11.94 5.30
C LYS A 158 -15.42 12.34 5.34
N ASP A 159 -14.88 12.77 4.20
CA ASP A 159 -13.51 13.27 4.13
C ASP A 159 -13.36 14.58 4.94
N PRO A 160 -12.40 14.69 5.86
CA PRO A 160 -12.22 15.91 6.66
C PRO A 160 -11.91 17.16 5.83
N LYS A 161 -11.37 16.98 4.62
CA LYS A 161 -11.06 18.08 3.68
C LYS A 161 -12.23 18.44 2.77
N GLY A 162 -13.42 17.88 3.02
CA GLY A 162 -14.66 18.23 2.30
C GLY A 162 -14.79 17.65 0.89
N LYS A 163 -13.96 16.65 0.51
CA LYS A 163 -13.99 16.05 -0.84
C LYS A 163 -15.18 15.10 -1.07
N GLY A 164 -16.00 14.82 -0.08
CA GLY A 164 -17.13 13.91 -0.16
C GLY A 164 -17.03 12.74 0.82
N TRP A 165 -17.67 11.64 0.49
CA TRP A 165 -17.72 10.42 1.29
C TRP A 165 -16.87 9.32 0.66
N ARG A 166 -16.26 8.47 1.49
CA ARG A 166 -15.55 7.27 1.03
C ARG A 166 -16.00 6.05 1.80
N LYS A 167 -16.01 4.88 1.14
CA LYS A 167 -16.13 3.59 1.84
C LYS A 167 -14.95 3.45 2.80
N VAL A 168 -15.23 3.01 4.02
CA VAL A 168 -14.20 2.70 5.01
C VAL A 168 -14.24 1.22 5.37
N VAL A 169 -13.06 0.64 5.56
CA VAL A 169 -12.87 -0.76 5.90
C VAL A 169 -12.02 -0.89 7.17
N ALA A 170 -11.99 -2.09 7.74
CA ALA A 170 -11.13 -2.40 8.88
C ALA A 170 -9.66 -2.12 8.55
N SER A 171 -8.92 -1.64 9.55
CA SER A 171 -7.48 -1.41 9.45
C SER A 171 -6.78 -1.91 10.72
N PRO A 172 -6.59 -3.24 10.84
CA PRO A 172 -5.95 -3.84 11.99
C PRO A 172 -4.46 -3.50 12.02
N LYS A 173 -3.85 -3.62 13.21
CA LYS A 173 -2.41 -3.44 13.38
C LYS A 173 -1.66 -4.64 12.80
N PRO A 174 -0.58 -4.42 12.03
CA PRO A 174 0.29 -5.50 11.58
C PRO A 174 1.07 -6.09 12.76
N ILE A 175 1.23 -7.41 12.79
CA ILE A 175 1.96 -8.16 13.83
C ILE A 175 3.26 -8.72 13.26
N GLU A 176 3.21 -9.30 12.07
CA GLU A 176 4.37 -9.93 11.43
C GLU A 176 4.28 -9.81 9.92
N ILE A 177 5.43 -9.57 9.28
CA ILE A 177 5.56 -9.58 7.82
C ILE A 177 6.04 -10.97 7.38
N ASN A 178 5.23 -11.65 6.58
CA ASN A 178 5.64 -12.94 6.03
C ASN A 178 6.79 -12.76 5.04
N ASN A 179 7.71 -13.73 5.04
CA ASN A 179 8.89 -13.75 4.17
C ASN A 179 9.85 -12.55 4.35
N LYS A 180 9.84 -11.89 5.51
CA LYS A 180 10.74 -10.76 5.82
C LYS A 180 12.22 -11.09 5.61
N ASP A 181 12.64 -12.33 5.92
CA ASP A 181 14.03 -12.75 5.76
C ASP A 181 14.42 -12.82 4.27
N ILE A 182 13.50 -13.26 3.39
CA ILE A 182 13.71 -13.24 1.93
C ILE A 182 13.81 -11.81 1.40
N VAL A 183 12.98 -10.89 1.93
CA VAL A 183 13.06 -9.46 1.60
C VAL A 183 14.44 -8.90 1.93
N LYS A 184 14.93 -9.20 3.15
CA LYS A 184 16.26 -8.78 3.61
C LYS A 184 17.37 -9.34 2.72
N ASP A 185 17.38 -10.65 2.50
CA ASP A 185 18.37 -11.34 1.68
C ASP A 185 18.47 -10.79 0.26
N LEU A 186 17.33 -10.52 -0.37
CA LEU A 186 17.30 -9.94 -1.71
C LEU A 186 17.84 -8.51 -1.73
N ALA A 187 17.48 -7.70 -0.73
CA ALA A 187 17.98 -6.33 -0.62
C ALA A 187 19.51 -6.30 -0.36
N GLU A 188 20.00 -7.14 0.55
CA GLU A 188 21.44 -7.24 0.87
C GLU A 188 22.28 -7.73 -0.32
N LYS A 189 21.68 -8.50 -1.24
CA LYS A 189 22.28 -8.87 -2.53
C LYS A 189 22.29 -7.75 -3.56
N GLY A 190 21.81 -6.56 -3.19
CA GLY A 190 21.84 -5.34 -4.02
C GLY A 190 20.64 -5.15 -4.91
N ASN A 191 19.60 -5.98 -4.78
CA ASN A 191 18.34 -5.77 -5.49
C ASN A 191 17.50 -4.69 -4.79
N ILE A 192 16.70 -3.96 -5.56
CA ILE A 192 15.64 -3.10 -5.03
C ILE A 192 14.40 -3.99 -4.85
N VAL A 193 13.85 -4.07 -3.65
CA VAL A 193 12.73 -4.98 -3.34
C VAL A 193 11.46 -4.17 -3.09
N VAL A 194 10.41 -4.42 -3.85
CA VAL A 194 9.07 -3.86 -3.63
C VAL A 194 8.25 -4.89 -2.86
N THR A 195 7.70 -4.51 -1.71
CA THR A 195 7.00 -5.42 -0.80
C THR A 195 5.98 -4.67 0.07
N VAL A 196 5.25 -5.35 0.93
CA VAL A 196 4.19 -4.81 1.81
C VAL A 196 3.25 -3.82 1.10
N GLY A 197 2.97 -4.06 -0.18
CA GLY A 197 2.09 -3.23 -0.99
C GLY A 197 0.70 -3.14 -0.38
N GLY A 198 0.16 -1.90 -0.29
CA GLY A 198 -1.11 -1.63 0.37
C GLY A 198 -1.11 -1.89 1.88
N GLY A 199 0.06 -2.02 2.49
CA GLY A 199 0.23 -2.47 3.87
C GLY A 199 0.32 -3.99 4.03
N GLY A 200 0.35 -4.73 2.91
CA GLY A 200 0.33 -6.19 2.88
C GLY A 200 -1.08 -6.79 2.76
N ILE A 201 -1.16 -8.03 2.32
CA ILE A 201 -2.40 -8.80 2.32
C ILE A 201 -2.66 -9.28 3.75
N PRO A 202 -3.76 -8.84 4.39
CA PRO A 202 -4.03 -9.22 5.76
C PRO A 202 -4.40 -10.70 5.87
N VAL A 203 -3.71 -11.39 6.77
CA VAL A 203 -3.98 -12.78 7.12
C VAL A 203 -3.97 -12.94 8.64
N TYR A 204 -4.75 -13.89 9.16
CA TYR A 204 -4.60 -14.33 10.55
C TYR A 204 -4.16 -15.79 10.59
N VAL A 205 -3.53 -16.18 11.68
CA VAL A 205 -3.14 -17.58 11.93
C VAL A 205 -4.14 -18.19 12.90
N ASN A 206 -4.71 -19.32 12.53
CA ASN A 206 -5.63 -20.05 13.41
C ASN A 206 -4.88 -20.90 14.45
N ASP A 207 -5.61 -21.58 15.31
CA ASP A 207 -5.06 -22.40 16.39
C ASP A 207 -4.25 -23.63 15.88
N ASN A 208 -4.43 -24.01 14.61
CA ASN A 208 -3.65 -25.07 13.97
C ASN A 208 -2.38 -24.55 13.25
N GLY A 209 -2.12 -23.25 13.27
CA GLY A 209 -1.01 -22.62 12.57
C GLY A 209 -1.27 -22.34 11.08
N GLU A 210 -2.53 -22.44 10.62
CA GLU A 210 -2.90 -22.22 9.22
C GLU A 210 -3.21 -20.73 8.96
N TYR A 211 -2.81 -20.25 7.79
CA TYR A 211 -3.01 -18.86 7.35
C TYR A 211 -4.34 -18.69 6.61
N HIS A 212 -5.14 -17.75 7.04
CA HIS A 212 -6.43 -17.41 6.44
C HIS A 212 -6.47 -15.92 6.08
N GLY A 213 -6.92 -15.60 4.87
CA GLY A 213 -7.18 -14.21 4.47
C GLY A 213 -8.31 -13.60 5.30
N ILE A 214 -8.21 -12.30 5.59
CA ILE A 214 -9.25 -11.54 6.28
C ILE A 214 -9.45 -10.18 5.62
N ASP A 215 -10.71 -9.76 5.46
CA ASP A 215 -11.03 -8.55 4.72
C ASP A 215 -10.70 -7.29 5.53
N ALA A 216 -9.60 -6.66 5.17
CA ALA A 216 -9.10 -5.42 5.76
C ALA A 216 -8.11 -4.73 4.81
N VAL A 217 -7.72 -3.50 5.13
CA VAL A 217 -6.60 -2.80 4.50
C VAL A 217 -5.69 -2.25 5.59
N ILE A 218 -4.53 -2.85 5.75
CA ILE A 218 -3.53 -2.45 6.75
C ILE A 218 -2.96 -1.07 6.39
N ASP A 219 -2.61 -0.28 7.39
CA ASP A 219 -1.93 0.98 7.16
C ASP A 219 -0.50 0.75 6.64
N LYS A 220 -0.17 1.36 5.48
CA LYS A 220 1.14 1.15 4.83
C LYS A 220 2.32 1.64 5.68
N ASP A 221 2.11 2.72 6.45
CA ASP A 221 3.19 3.29 7.26
C ASP A 221 3.50 2.39 8.45
N LEU A 222 2.46 1.83 9.07
CA LEU A 222 2.60 0.83 10.13
C LEU A 222 3.27 -0.45 9.61
N ALA A 223 2.84 -0.98 8.46
CA ALA A 223 3.43 -2.18 7.88
C ALA A 223 4.88 -1.96 7.44
N SER A 224 5.18 -0.83 6.79
CA SER A 224 6.55 -0.50 6.37
C SER A 224 7.46 -0.25 7.57
N SER A 225 6.97 0.39 8.62
CA SER A 225 7.71 0.58 9.88
C SER A 225 8.00 -0.76 10.56
N LEU A 226 7.00 -1.65 10.64
CA LEU A 226 7.19 -3.00 11.18
C LEU A 226 8.21 -3.79 10.37
N LEU A 227 8.12 -3.73 9.04
CA LEU A 227 9.11 -4.37 8.16
C LEU A 227 10.51 -3.82 8.44
N ALA A 228 10.68 -2.49 8.53
CA ALA A 228 11.97 -1.87 8.81
C ALA A 228 12.58 -2.39 10.13
N ILE A 229 11.77 -2.52 11.17
CA ILE A 229 12.19 -3.09 12.47
C ILE A 229 12.58 -4.56 12.30
N GLN A 230 11.74 -5.37 11.64
CA GLN A 230 11.93 -6.82 11.54
C GLN A 230 13.13 -7.22 10.67
N ILE A 231 13.48 -6.44 9.66
CA ILE A 231 14.67 -6.69 8.82
C ILE A 231 15.93 -5.98 9.33
N GLY A 232 15.81 -5.15 10.38
CA GLY A 232 16.93 -4.39 10.94
C GLY A 232 17.43 -3.29 10.01
N ALA A 233 16.50 -2.52 9.41
CA ALA A 233 16.85 -1.40 8.54
C ALA A 233 17.54 -0.28 9.33
N ASP A 234 18.54 0.35 8.71
CA ASP A 234 19.26 1.50 9.29
C ASP A 234 18.43 2.79 9.22
N GLU A 235 17.60 2.91 8.18
CA GLU A 235 16.84 4.12 7.89
C GLU A 235 15.43 3.79 7.38
N PHE A 236 14.44 4.60 7.80
CA PHE A 236 13.06 4.50 7.33
C PHE A 236 12.59 5.85 6.83
N TYR A 237 12.12 5.90 5.59
CA TYR A 237 11.64 7.09 4.91
C TYR A 237 10.16 6.97 4.56
N ILE A 238 9.40 8.03 4.81
CA ILE A 238 8.00 8.14 4.37
C ILE A 238 7.91 9.27 3.35
N LEU A 239 7.62 8.93 2.09
CA LEU A 239 7.37 9.92 1.05
C LEU A 239 5.91 10.37 1.13
N THR A 240 5.69 11.59 1.57
CA THR A 240 4.37 12.16 1.87
C THR A 240 4.30 13.63 1.46
N ASP A 241 3.10 14.21 1.49
CA ASP A 241 2.84 15.63 1.16
C ASP A 241 3.16 16.59 2.29
N VAL A 242 3.43 16.07 3.48
CA VAL A 242 3.77 16.89 4.64
C VAL A 242 5.28 16.89 4.87
N PRO A 243 5.86 18.03 5.30
CA PRO A 243 7.32 18.16 5.41
C PRO A 243 7.93 17.36 6.57
N LYS A 244 7.12 16.97 7.54
CA LYS A 244 7.56 16.24 8.74
C LYS A 244 6.40 15.47 9.39
N VAL A 245 6.74 14.51 10.22
CA VAL A 245 5.78 13.85 11.13
C VAL A 245 5.51 14.79 12.29
N CYS A 246 4.23 15.02 12.55
CA CYS A 246 3.78 15.86 13.68
C CYS A 246 3.10 14.99 14.74
N LEU A 247 3.32 15.31 16.02
CA LEU A 247 2.46 14.85 17.10
C LEU A 247 1.19 15.70 17.08
N ASN A 248 0.06 15.11 17.46
CA ASN A 248 -1.24 15.80 17.53
C ASN A 248 -1.62 16.53 16.23
N PHE A 249 -1.34 15.90 15.07
CA PHE A 249 -1.57 16.50 13.75
C PHE A 249 -2.98 17.05 13.58
N HIS A 250 -3.12 18.26 13.07
CA HIS A 250 -4.36 19.03 12.95
C HIS A 250 -5.05 19.38 14.29
N THR A 251 -4.33 19.41 15.38
CA THR A 251 -4.82 19.95 16.65
C THR A 251 -4.10 21.26 17.01
N PRO A 252 -4.61 22.05 17.97
CA PRO A 252 -3.90 23.25 18.46
C PRO A 252 -2.53 22.97 19.10
N GLU A 253 -2.23 21.71 19.41
CA GLU A 253 -1.00 21.23 20.06
C GLU A 253 -0.02 20.59 19.04
N GLU A 254 -0.21 20.82 17.73
CA GLU A 254 0.66 20.31 16.65
C GLU A 254 2.08 20.87 16.71
#